data_e2871cf7d029104793bad1ddd31d3a6c
#
_entry.id   e2871cf7d029104793bad1ddd31d3a6c
#
_cell.length_a   1.000
_cell.length_b   1.000
_cell.length_c   1.000
_cell.angle_alpha   90.00
_cell.angle_beta   90.00
_cell.angle_gamma   90.00
#
_symmetry.space_group_name_H-M   'P 1'
#
loop_
_entity.id
_entity.type
_entity.pdbx_description
1 polymer ?
#
loop_
_entity_poly.entity_id
_entity_poly.type
_entity_poly.pdbx_seq_one_letter_code
_entity_poly.pdbx_strand_id
1 'polypeptide(L)'
;MSDDRLLEVRDLKVEFHTRDGVVKALNGVSYGVDAGETLAVLGESGSGKSVTAQAIMGILDMPPGRIAGGEILFQGQDLLTLGREERRRIRGPRMAMIFQDALSSLNPVLSVGWQLGEMFRVHRGASRQEAKARAVELMERVRIPAARQRVNDYPHEFSGGMRQRIMIAMALALEPDLIIADEPTTALDVTVQAQVMELLADLQREYRMGLILITHDLGVVADVADRIAVMYAGRIVENAPVKELYATPAHPYTQGLLDSIPRLDQKGSELYAIRGLPPNLLRIPDGCPFHPRCPRVRDVCRTELPPLYAVSPEVTTDPGAEADAAGADAAGSDAVGSDAVGPDAVSPDAAPLAGADVTEVPAVGERSSACHFWKETLDDVHRHSS
;
A
#
# COMPACT_ATOMS: atom_id res chain seq x y z
N MET A 1 -14.84 -5.61 17.44
CA MET A 1 -13.50 -5.94 16.93
C MET A 1 -13.64 -7.32 16.30
N SER A 2 -13.60 -7.43 14.97
CA SER A 2 -13.78 -8.73 14.28
C SER A 2 -12.54 -9.59 14.54
N ASP A 3 -12.79 -10.77 15.12
CA ASP A 3 -11.79 -11.79 15.49
C ASP A 3 -11.20 -12.51 14.25
N ASP A 4 -11.46 -12.01 13.03
CA ASP A 4 -11.18 -12.67 11.76
C ASP A 4 -10.03 -12.02 10.95
N ARG A 5 -9.24 -11.07 11.52
CA ARG A 5 -8.18 -10.42 10.76
C ARG A 5 -7.01 -11.36 10.50
N LEU A 6 -6.63 -11.50 9.22
CA LEU A 6 -5.54 -12.39 8.83
C LEU A 6 -4.18 -11.87 9.29
N LEU A 7 -3.89 -10.60 9.02
CA LEU A 7 -2.67 -9.92 9.46
C LEU A 7 -3.00 -8.55 10.04
N GLU A 8 -2.37 -8.20 11.15
CA GLU A 8 -2.45 -6.87 11.73
C GLU A 8 -1.06 -6.41 12.18
N VAL A 9 -0.63 -5.29 11.66
CA VAL A 9 0.61 -4.60 12.05
C VAL A 9 0.23 -3.40 12.91
N ARG A 10 0.80 -3.28 14.10
CA ARG A 10 0.51 -2.22 15.08
C ARG A 10 1.76 -1.49 15.48
N ASP A 11 1.81 -0.18 15.26
CA ASP A 11 2.87 0.75 15.67
C ASP A 11 4.30 0.23 15.40
N LEU A 12 4.49 -0.47 14.28
CA LEU A 12 5.74 -1.12 13.94
C LEU A 12 6.85 -0.09 13.70
N LYS A 13 7.96 -0.24 14.45
CA LYS A 13 9.15 0.61 14.37
C LYS A 13 10.38 -0.23 14.03
N VAL A 14 11.10 0.18 12.98
CA VAL A 14 12.33 -0.47 12.53
C VAL A 14 13.41 0.58 12.33
N GLU A 15 14.57 0.30 12.91
CA GLU A 15 15.78 1.15 12.84
C GLU A 15 16.94 0.37 12.22
N PHE A 16 17.79 1.08 11.46
CA PHE A 16 19.07 0.55 11.02
C PHE A 16 20.21 1.34 11.67
N HIS A 17 21.05 0.66 12.41
CA HIS A 17 22.21 1.26 13.08
C HIS A 17 23.40 1.25 12.14
N THR A 18 23.65 2.39 11.48
CA THR A 18 24.74 2.57 10.53
C THR A 18 25.90 3.38 11.14
N ARG A 19 27.01 3.48 10.42
CA ARG A 19 28.14 4.33 10.84
C ARG A 19 27.79 5.82 10.86
N ASP A 20 26.85 6.24 10.01
CA ASP A 20 26.43 7.64 9.86
C ASP A 20 25.31 8.03 10.82
N GLY A 21 24.78 7.07 11.58
CA GLY A 21 23.70 7.26 12.54
C GLY A 21 22.59 6.21 12.46
N VAL A 22 21.48 6.49 13.14
CA VAL A 22 20.31 5.62 13.18
C VAL A 22 19.32 6.05 12.12
N VAL A 23 19.10 5.20 11.12
CA VAL A 23 18.08 5.36 10.09
C VAL A 23 16.76 4.82 10.62
N LYS A 24 15.77 5.69 10.78
CA LYS A 24 14.41 5.30 11.21
C LYS A 24 13.59 4.89 9.99
N ALA A 25 13.71 3.63 9.58
CA ALA A 25 13.05 3.13 8.38
C ALA A 25 11.53 3.00 8.54
N LEU A 26 11.06 2.59 9.73
CA LEU A 26 9.64 2.56 10.09
C LEU A 26 9.42 3.31 11.41
N ASN A 27 8.41 4.18 11.45
CA ASN A 27 8.12 5.09 12.53
C ASN A 27 6.66 4.98 13.02
N GLY A 28 6.22 3.75 13.34
CA GLY A 28 4.86 3.53 13.80
C GLY A 28 3.90 3.22 12.64
N VAL A 29 4.25 2.20 11.86
CA VAL A 29 3.40 1.69 10.78
C VAL A 29 2.31 0.80 11.35
N SER A 30 1.05 1.11 10.99
CA SER A 30 -0.12 0.34 11.38
C SER A 30 -1.04 0.11 10.18
N TYR A 31 -1.35 -1.15 9.88
CA TYR A 31 -2.35 -1.56 8.90
C TYR A 31 -2.74 -3.03 9.11
N GLY A 32 -3.85 -3.45 8.52
CA GLY A 32 -4.28 -4.83 8.56
C GLY A 32 -4.78 -5.31 7.22
N VAL A 33 -4.82 -6.64 7.06
CA VAL A 33 -5.32 -7.34 5.88
C VAL A 33 -6.23 -8.48 6.34
N ASP A 34 -7.38 -8.58 5.71
CA ASP A 34 -8.34 -9.66 5.95
C ASP A 34 -8.12 -10.82 4.97
N ALA A 35 -8.68 -11.98 5.29
CA ALA A 35 -8.63 -13.13 4.37
C ALA A 35 -9.39 -12.81 3.08
N GLY A 36 -8.76 -13.06 1.93
CA GLY A 36 -9.35 -12.75 0.62
C GLY A 36 -9.30 -11.27 0.23
N GLU A 37 -8.64 -10.42 1.02
CA GLU A 37 -8.44 -9.00 0.73
C GLU A 37 -7.11 -8.75 0.02
N THR A 38 -7.10 -7.81 -0.92
CA THR A 38 -5.88 -7.25 -1.51
C THR A 38 -5.64 -5.84 -0.99
N LEU A 39 -4.60 -5.67 -0.16
CA LEU A 39 -4.10 -4.37 0.29
C LEU A 39 -2.93 -3.94 -0.57
N ALA A 40 -3.04 -2.81 -1.26
CA ALA A 40 -1.90 -2.18 -1.91
C ALA A 40 -1.15 -1.25 -0.94
N VAL A 41 0.18 -1.35 -0.90
CA VAL A 41 1.05 -0.44 -0.14
C VAL A 41 1.83 0.41 -1.14
N LEU A 42 1.51 1.70 -1.18
CA LEU A 42 2.05 2.68 -2.12
C LEU A 42 3.01 3.66 -1.45
N GLY A 43 3.88 4.27 -2.24
CA GLY A 43 4.79 5.35 -1.80
C GLY A 43 6.06 5.39 -2.62
N GLU A 44 6.79 6.49 -2.53
CA GLU A 44 8.10 6.66 -3.19
C GLU A 44 9.14 5.64 -2.71
N SER A 45 10.23 5.47 -3.48
CA SER A 45 11.37 4.66 -3.05
C SER A 45 11.92 5.17 -1.72
N GLY A 46 12.28 4.24 -0.81
CA GLY A 46 12.76 4.59 0.52
C GLY A 46 11.68 4.96 1.54
N SER A 47 10.37 4.87 1.22
CA SER A 47 9.29 5.16 2.19
C SER A 47 9.12 4.09 3.29
N GLY A 48 9.75 2.90 3.15
CA GLY A 48 9.71 1.82 4.14
C GLY A 48 8.92 0.57 3.73
N LYS A 49 8.34 0.52 2.52
CA LYS A 49 7.46 -0.57 2.06
C LYS A 49 8.11 -1.96 2.17
N SER A 50 9.24 -2.16 1.51
CA SER A 50 9.96 -3.45 1.52
C SER A 50 10.49 -3.81 2.90
N VAL A 51 10.87 -2.81 3.71
CA VAL A 51 11.30 -3.03 5.10
C VAL A 51 10.14 -3.57 5.94
N THR A 52 8.92 -3.07 5.73
CA THR A 52 7.72 -3.58 6.40
C THR A 52 7.46 -5.05 6.00
N ALA A 53 7.54 -5.38 4.71
CA ALA A 53 7.40 -6.75 4.22
C ALA A 53 8.44 -7.69 4.83
N GLN A 54 9.71 -7.28 4.85
CA GLN A 54 10.80 -8.07 5.44
C GLN A 54 10.62 -8.26 6.95
N ALA A 55 10.14 -7.25 7.67
CA ALA A 55 9.85 -7.34 9.09
C ALA A 55 8.72 -8.35 9.37
N ILE A 56 7.62 -8.30 8.61
CA ILE A 56 6.50 -9.25 8.70
C ILE A 56 6.99 -10.67 8.41
N MET A 57 7.74 -10.86 7.34
CA MET A 57 8.31 -12.16 7.00
C MET A 57 9.42 -12.61 7.98
N GLY A 58 9.91 -11.72 8.85
CA GLY A 58 11.00 -12.00 9.77
C GLY A 58 12.31 -12.37 9.06
N ILE A 59 12.58 -11.77 7.89
CA ILE A 59 13.79 -11.92 7.07
C ILE A 59 14.66 -10.67 7.06
N LEU A 60 14.33 -9.69 7.90
CA LEU A 60 15.14 -8.48 8.07
C LEU A 60 16.53 -8.85 8.57
N ASP A 61 17.57 -8.31 7.92
CA ASP A 61 18.95 -8.50 8.37
C ASP A 61 19.19 -7.80 9.72
N MET A 62 19.41 -8.58 10.75
CA MET A 62 19.67 -8.11 12.11
C MET A 62 20.98 -8.69 12.63
N PRO A 63 22.07 -7.89 12.84
CA PRO A 63 22.28 -6.47 12.52
C PRO A 63 22.48 -6.21 11.02
N PRO A 64 22.38 -4.96 10.48
CA PRO A 64 22.26 -3.68 11.20
C PRO A 64 20.82 -3.29 11.58
N GLY A 65 19.81 -4.02 11.10
CA GLY A 65 18.41 -3.75 11.43
C GLY A 65 18.07 -4.10 12.87
N ARG A 66 17.07 -3.41 13.42
CA ARG A 66 16.48 -3.67 14.73
C ARG A 66 15.01 -3.32 14.70
N ILE A 67 14.15 -4.22 15.19
CA ILE A 67 12.76 -3.90 15.49
C ILE A 67 12.75 -3.18 16.83
N ALA A 68 12.42 -1.88 16.80
CA ALA A 68 12.46 -0.99 17.96
C ALA A 68 11.15 -1.00 18.76
N GLY A 69 10.03 -1.47 18.17
CA GLY A 69 8.73 -1.56 18.83
C GLY A 69 7.63 -1.97 17.88
N GLY A 70 6.44 -2.14 18.42
CA GLY A 70 5.23 -2.55 17.72
C GLY A 70 4.95 -4.05 17.81
N GLU A 71 3.88 -4.48 17.15
CA GLU A 71 3.41 -5.87 17.10
C GLU A 71 3.11 -6.27 15.66
N ILE A 72 3.26 -7.55 15.35
CA ILE A 72 2.86 -8.15 14.07
C ILE A 72 2.01 -9.37 14.38
N LEU A 73 0.70 -9.21 14.34
CA LEU A 73 -0.26 -10.26 14.67
C LEU A 73 -0.67 -10.98 13.37
N PHE A 74 -0.37 -12.25 13.27
CA PHE A 74 -0.85 -13.13 12.20
C PHE A 74 -1.83 -14.12 12.78
N GLN A 75 -3.10 -14.01 12.40
CA GLN A 75 -4.21 -14.76 12.98
C GLN A 75 -4.22 -14.71 14.52
N GLY A 76 -4.04 -13.49 15.06
CA GLY A 76 -4.01 -13.24 16.49
C GLY A 76 -2.71 -13.59 17.20
N GLN A 77 -1.73 -14.21 16.54
CA GLN A 77 -0.45 -14.58 17.15
C GLN A 77 0.62 -13.55 16.79
N ASP A 78 1.27 -12.95 17.80
CA ASP A 78 2.37 -12.01 17.58
C ASP A 78 3.63 -12.72 17.09
N LEU A 79 3.98 -12.48 15.82
CA LEU A 79 5.15 -13.06 15.17
C LEU A 79 6.47 -12.63 15.81
N LEU A 80 6.52 -11.47 16.47
CA LEU A 80 7.75 -10.96 17.08
C LEU A 80 8.14 -11.73 18.32
N THR A 81 7.18 -12.34 19.00
CA THR A 81 7.40 -13.14 20.22
C THR A 81 7.80 -14.60 19.93
N LEU A 82 7.62 -15.06 18.68
CA LEU A 82 7.88 -16.44 18.29
C LEU A 82 9.36 -16.77 18.22
N GLY A 83 9.70 -17.99 18.61
CA GLY A 83 10.99 -18.59 18.40
C GLY A 83 11.32 -18.83 16.90
N ARG A 84 12.60 -19.02 16.58
CA ARG A 84 13.07 -19.21 15.20
C ARG A 84 12.37 -20.38 14.49
N GLU A 85 12.18 -21.51 15.17
CA GLU A 85 11.56 -22.70 14.58
C GLU A 85 10.04 -22.52 14.34
N GLU A 86 9.36 -21.79 15.22
CA GLU A 86 7.95 -21.48 15.07
C GLU A 86 7.73 -20.55 13.86
N ARG A 87 8.54 -19.50 13.74
CA ARG A 87 8.52 -18.62 12.54
C ARG A 87 8.80 -19.40 11.25
N ARG A 88 9.72 -20.38 11.27
CA ARG A 88 10.03 -21.23 10.12
C ARG A 88 8.83 -22.07 9.68
N ARG A 89 8.00 -22.54 10.62
CA ARG A 89 6.79 -23.32 10.30
C ARG A 89 5.69 -22.48 9.65
N ILE A 90 5.69 -21.17 9.91
CA ILE A 90 4.74 -20.23 9.31
C ILE A 90 5.20 -19.85 7.89
N ARG A 91 6.50 -19.59 7.69
CA ARG A 91 7.06 -19.20 6.41
C ARG A 91 6.99 -20.33 5.39
N GLY A 92 6.47 -20.04 4.21
CA GLY A 92 6.15 -20.99 3.16
C GLY A 92 4.75 -21.57 3.28
N PRO A 93 4.43 -22.37 4.32
CA PRO A 93 3.12 -22.99 4.44
C PRO A 93 1.95 -22.03 4.74
N ARG A 94 2.20 -20.93 5.44
CA ARG A 94 1.15 -19.99 5.87
C ARG A 94 1.33 -18.58 5.32
N MET A 95 2.57 -18.16 5.19
CA MET A 95 2.94 -16.86 4.63
C MET A 95 4.05 -17.03 3.61
N ALA A 96 3.92 -16.42 2.43
CA ALA A 96 4.92 -16.44 1.39
C ALA A 96 5.22 -15.03 0.87
N MET A 97 6.38 -14.86 0.21
CA MET A 97 6.79 -13.58 -0.36
C MET A 97 7.24 -13.77 -1.80
N ILE A 98 6.81 -12.84 -2.65
CA ILE A 98 7.29 -12.66 -4.01
C ILE A 98 8.25 -11.47 -3.98
N PHE A 99 9.52 -11.73 -4.30
CA PHE A 99 10.57 -10.69 -4.25
C PHE A 99 10.59 -9.86 -5.54
N GLN A 100 11.16 -8.66 -5.45
CA GLN A 100 11.25 -7.71 -6.55
C GLN A 100 12.05 -8.24 -7.75
N ASP A 101 13.15 -8.98 -7.50
CA ASP A 101 14.02 -9.51 -8.56
C ASP A 101 13.90 -11.02 -8.70
N ALA A 102 13.25 -11.45 -9.77
CA ALA A 102 13.12 -12.87 -10.11
C ALA A 102 14.45 -13.52 -10.51
N LEU A 103 15.45 -12.75 -10.97
CA LEU A 103 16.75 -13.30 -11.36
C LEU A 103 17.57 -13.71 -10.14
N SER A 104 17.58 -12.90 -9.11
CA SER A 104 18.30 -13.20 -7.86
C SER A 104 17.59 -14.24 -7.00
N SER A 105 16.27 -14.39 -7.16
CA SER A 105 15.45 -15.32 -6.36
C SER A 105 15.50 -16.76 -6.84
N LEU A 106 15.77 -16.99 -8.14
CA LEU A 106 15.89 -18.32 -8.69
C LEU A 106 17.37 -18.75 -8.76
N ASN A 107 17.68 -19.94 -8.26
CA ASN A 107 19.03 -20.49 -8.33
C ASN A 107 19.35 -20.89 -9.80
N PRO A 108 20.34 -20.25 -10.48
CA PRO A 108 20.59 -20.45 -11.89
C PRO A 108 21.16 -21.84 -12.25
N VAL A 109 21.71 -22.57 -11.28
CA VAL A 109 22.31 -23.89 -11.49
C VAL A 109 21.38 -25.07 -11.18
N LEU A 110 20.12 -24.77 -10.78
CA LEU A 110 19.09 -25.76 -10.51
C LEU A 110 17.96 -25.62 -11.52
N SER A 111 17.39 -26.74 -11.98
CA SER A 111 16.21 -26.68 -12.85
C SER A 111 14.99 -26.11 -12.12
N VAL A 112 14.08 -25.47 -12.85
CA VAL A 112 12.86 -24.90 -12.31
C VAL A 112 12.01 -25.95 -11.57
N GLY A 113 11.83 -27.13 -12.18
CA GLY A 113 11.09 -28.22 -11.54
C GLY A 113 11.74 -28.75 -10.27
N TRP A 114 13.06 -28.68 -10.16
CA TRP A 114 13.76 -29.05 -8.92
C TRP A 114 13.44 -28.04 -7.80
N GLN A 115 13.49 -26.75 -8.10
CA GLN A 115 13.24 -25.68 -7.15
C GLN A 115 11.78 -25.67 -6.68
N LEU A 116 10.81 -25.74 -7.60
CA LEU A 116 9.39 -25.88 -7.28
C LEU A 116 9.10 -27.15 -6.47
N GLY A 117 9.71 -28.28 -6.87
CA GLY A 117 9.54 -29.56 -6.20
C GLY A 117 10.15 -29.59 -4.79
N GLU A 118 11.16 -28.76 -4.51
CA GLU A 118 11.77 -28.67 -3.18
C GLU A 118 10.78 -28.28 -2.11
N MET A 119 9.84 -27.36 -2.41
CA MET A 119 8.79 -26.94 -1.49
C MET A 119 7.98 -28.13 -0.98
N PHE A 120 7.57 -29.02 -1.87
CA PHE A 120 6.81 -30.22 -1.51
C PHE A 120 7.65 -31.27 -0.78
N ARG A 121 8.92 -31.44 -1.16
CA ARG A 121 9.81 -32.39 -0.48
C ARG A 121 10.12 -31.98 0.94
N VAL A 122 10.40 -30.70 1.16
CA VAL A 122 10.79 -30.15 2.47
C VAL A 122 9.61 -30.05 3.41
N HIS A 123 8.47 -29.55 2.92
CA HIS A 123 7.32 -29.22 3.78
C HIS A 123 6.24 -30.30 3.82
N ARG A 124 6.13 -31.13 2.78
CA ARG A 124 5.09 -32.18 2.66
C ARG A 124 5.67 -33.61 2.66
N GLY A 125 7.00 -33.74 2.70
CA GLY A 125 7.64 -35.07 2.64
C GLY A 125 7.43 -35.83 1.32
N ALA A 126 7.10 -35.13 0.23
CA ALA A 126 6.78 -35.73 -1.05
C ALA A 126 8.00 -36.45 -1.66
N SER A 127 7.77 -37.57 -2.34
CA SER A 127 8.78 -38.23 -3.15
C SER A 127 9.26 -37.36 -4.31
N ARG A 128 10.40 -37.69 -4.92
CA ARG A 128 10.89 -36.93 -6.08
C ARG A 128 9.90 -36.93 -7.26
N GLN A 129 9.21 -38.06 -7.47
CA GLN A 129 8.26 -38.19 -8.58
C GLN A 129 6.99 -37.33 -8.32
N GLU A 130 6.43 -37.38 -7.13
CA GLU A 130 5.29 -36.54 -6.71
C GLU A 130 5.64 -35.05 -6.75
N ALA A 131 6.80 -34.67 -6.20
CA ALA A 131 7.28 -33.30 -6.24
C ALA A 131 7.43 -32.76 -7.65
N LYS A 132 7.93 -33.58 -8.60
CA LYS A 132 8.03 -33.21 -10.02
C LYS A 132 6.65 -33.06 -10.66
N ALA A 133 5.70 -33.94 -10.36
CA ALA A 133 4.33 -33.83 -10.88
C ALA A 133 3.66 -32.54 -10.37
N ARG A 134 3.80 -32.24 -9.08
CA ARG A 134 3.31 -30.97 -8.50
C ARG A 134 3.99 -29.73 -9.09
N ALA A 135 5.28 -29.80 -9.39
CA ALA A 135 5.99 -28.71 -10.06
C ALA A 135 5.40 -28.43 -11.45
N VAL A 136 5.06 -29.48 -12.23
CA VAL A 136 4.40 -29.33 -13.54
C VAL A 136 3.02 -28.69 -13.37
N GLU A 137 2.19 -29.16 -12.42
CA GLU A 137 0.87 -28.59 -12.13
C GLU A 137 0.95 -27.08 -11.79
N LEU A 138 1.92 -26.70 -10.95
CA LEU A 138 2.15 -25.29 -10.62
C LEU A 138 2.56 -24.46 -11.84
N MET A 139 3.47 -25.00 -12.68
CA MET A 139 3.87 -24.30 -13.92
C MET A 139 2.69 -24.13 -14.89
N GLU A 140 1.82 -25.14 -15.02
CA GLU A 140 0.60 -25.05 -15.82
C GLU A 140 -0.35 -23.99 -15.25
N ARG A 141 -0.52 -23.94 -13.91
CA ARG A 141 -1.39 -22.98 -13.20
C ARG A 141 -0.94 -21.53 -13.40
N VAL A 142 0.37 -21.27 -13.38
CA VAL A 142 0.90 -19.93 -13.68
C VAL A 142 1.07 -19.67 -15.18
N ARG A 143 0.41 -20.47 -16.02
CA ARG A 143 0.35 -20.28 -17.48
C ARG A 143 1.73 -20.34 -18.17
N ILE A 144 2.64 -21.21 -17.71
CA ILE A 144 3.90 -21.51 -18.41
C ILE A 144 3.62 -22.45 -19.59
N PRO A 145 3.92 -22.06 -20.84
CA PRO A 145 3.69 -22.90 -21.99
C PRO A 145 4.57 -24.17 -21.95
N ALA A 146 4.00 -25.30 -22.37
CA ALA A 146 4.70 -26.60 -22.43
C ALA A 146 5.39 -27.02 -21.11
N ALA A 147 4.72 -26.77 -19.96
CA ALA A 147 5.25 -26.97 -18.61
C ALA A 147 5.90 -28.36 -18.42
N ARG A 148 5.24 -29.43 -18.91
CA ARG A 148 5.74 -30.80 -18.80
C ARG A 148 7.08 -31.03 -19.49
N GLN A 149 7.34 -30.33 -20.60
CA GLN A 149 8.58 -30.42 -21.36
C GLN A 149 9.67 -29.58 -20.72
N ARG A 150 9.27 -28.40 -20.18
CA ARG A 150 10.17 -27.38 -19.68
C ARG A 150 10.48 -27.45 -18.19
N VAL A 151 9.87 -28.40 -17.46
CA VAL A 151 10.09 -28.57 -16.02
C VAL A 151 11.57 -28.85 -15.66
N ASN A 152 12.36 -29.36 -16.60
CA ASN A 152 13.78 -29.58 -16.39
C ASN A 152 14.67 -28.43 -16.89
N ASP A 153 14.10 -27.39 -17.51
CA ASP A 153 14.85 -26.23 -17.98
C ASP A 153 15.35 -25.39 -16.80
N TYR A 154 16.40 -24.60 -17.06
CA TYR A 154 17.02 -23.74 -16.09
C TYR A 154 16.42 -22.31 -16.16
N PRO A 155 16.52 -21.49 -15.09
CA PRO A 155 15.95 -20.15 -15.07
C PRO A 155 16.35 -19.27 -16.26
N HIS A 156 17.57 -19.37 -16.74
CA HIS A 156 18.08 -18.56 -17.86
C HIS A 156 17.42 -18.90 -19.22
N GLU A 157 16.76 -20.06 -19.35
CA GLU A 157 16.04 -20.47 -20.55
C GLU A 157 14.61 -19.88 -20.61
N PHE A 158 14.16 -19.19 -19.57
CA PHE A 158 12.86 -18.55 -19.47
C PHE A 158 12.95 -17.02 -19.68
N SER A 159 11.93 -16.43 -20.30
CA SER A 159 11.82 -14.98 -20.39
C SER A 159 11.62 -14.33 -19.01
N GLY A 160 11.79 -13.00 -18.89
CA GLY A 160 11.58 -12.26 -17.66
C GLY A 160 10.20 -12.51 -17.05
N GLY A 161 9.15 -12.36 -17.84
CA GLY A 161 7.78 -12.63 -17.39
C GLY A 161 7.52 -14.09 -17.00
N MET A 162 8.16 -15.04 -17.68
CA MET A 162 8.07 -16.47 -17.29
C MET A 162 8.77 -16.73 -15.96
N ARG A 163 9.95 -16.12 -15.72
CA ARG A 163 10.64 -16.24 -14.42
C ARG A 163 9.81 -15.64 -13.30
N GLN A 164 9.14 -14.51 -13.56
CA GLN A 164 8.22 -13.92 -12.59
C GLN A 164 7.07 -14.86 -12.26
N ARG A 165 6.45 -15.48 -13.27
CA ARG A 165 5.39 -16.49 -13.06
C ARG A 165 5.89 -17.72 -12.30
N ILE A 166 7.12 -18.17 -12.53
CA ILE A 166 7.75 -19.26 -11.78
C ILE A 166 7.94 -18.86 -10.30
N MET A 167 8.35 -17.63 -10.02
CA MET A 167 8.47 -17.12 -8.65
C MET A 167 7.11 -17.04 -7.94
N ILE A 168 6.05 -16.63 -8.66
CA ILE A 168 4.67 -16.70 -8.17
C ILE A 168 4.29 -18.16 -7.87
N ALA A 169 4.60 -19.11 -8.75
CA ALA A 169 4.36 -20.53 -8.52
C ALA A 169 5.08 -21.06 -7.27
N MET A 170 6.31 -20.59 -7.01
CA MET A 170 7.03 -20.95 -5.78
C MET A 170 6.33 -20.42 -4.54
N ALA A 171 5.87 -19.19 -4.56
CA ALA A 171 5.13 -18.59 -3.45
C ALA A 171 3.81 -19.34 -3.17
N LEU A 172 3.12 -19.77 -4.21
CA LEU A 172 1.85 -20.50 -4.13
C LEU A 172 1.99 -22.00 -3.83
N ALA A 173 3.19 -22.57 -3.90
CA ALA A 173 3.41 -24.01 -3.86
C ALA A 173 2.77 -24.73 -2.66
N LEU A 174 2.67 -24.06 -1.53
CA LEU A 174 2.13 -24.62 -0.29
C LEU A 174 0.74 -24.06 0.06
N GLU A 175 0.13 -23.26 -0.84
CA GLU A 175 -1.18 -22.65 -0.67
C GLU A 175 -1.26 -21.80 0.61
N PRO A 176 -0.44 -20.73 0.70
CA PRO A 176 -0.36 -19.93 1.90
C PRO A 176 -1.63 -19.09 2.12
N ASP A 177 -1.90 -18.74 3.38
CA ASP A 177 -3.01 -17.86 3.74
C ASP A 177 -2.74 -16.39 3.33
N LEU A 178 -1.46 -15.98 3.30
CA LEU A 178 -1.01 -14.63 2.97
C LEU A 178 0.17 -14.65 1.99
N ILE A 179 0.07 -13.82 0.95
CA ILE A 179 1.21 -13.51 0.07
C ILE A 179 1.55 -12.02 0.17
N ILE A 180 2.85 -11.73 0.30
CA ILE A 180 3.39 -10.38 0.19
C ILE A 180 4.14 -10.29 -1.13
N ALA A 181 3.67 -9.49 -2.08
CA ALA A 181 4.30 -9.27 -3.37
C ALA A 181 5.00 -7.90 -3.36
N ASP A 182 6.34 -7.92 -3.31
CA ASP A 182 7.17 -6.71 -3.28
C ASP A 182 7.60 -6.36 -4.70
N GLU A 183 6.96 -5.36 -5.27
CA GLU A 183 7.17 -4.87 -6.64
C GLU A 183 7.22 -5.99 -7.71
N PRO A 184 6.20 -6.84 -7.80
CA PRO A 184 6.24 -8.09 -8.56
C PRO A 184 6.35 -7.89 -10.08
N THR A 185 6.27 -6.67 -10.58
CA THR A 185 6.29 -6.35 -12.01
C THR A 185 7.41 -5.41 -12.41
N THR A 186 8.30 -5.05 -11.50
CA THR A 186 9.46 -4.21 -11.79
C THR A 186 10.34 -4.87 -12.87
N ALA A 187 10.80 -4.10 -13.84
CA ALA A 187 11.58 -4.52 -15.00
C ALA A 187 10.84 -5.41 -16.04
N LEU A 188 9.51 -5.44 -16.01
CA LEU A 188 8.69 -6.04 -17.06
C LEU A 188 8.12 -4.97 -17.99
N ASP A 189 7.87 -5.33 -19.26
CA ASP A 189 7.11 -4.46 -20.15
C ASP A 189 5.64 -4.38 -19.73
N VAL A 190 4.94 -3.29 -20.11
CA VAL A 190 3.57 -2.96 -19.67
C VAL A 190 2.58 -4.11 -19.96
N THR A 191 2.74 -4.80 -21.09
CA THR A 191 1.84 -5.90 -21.46
C THR A 191 2.05 -7.11 -20.55
N VAL A 192 3.30 -7.48 -20.27
CA VAL A 192 3.62 -8.59 -19.36
C VAL A 192 3.26 -8.24 -17.92
N GLN A 193 3.46 -6.99 -17.51
CA GLN A 193 3.02 -6.48 -16.21
C GLN A 193 1.53 -6.71 -15.99
N ALA A 194 0.68 -6.27 -16.93
CA ALA A 194 -0.77 -6.47 -16.86
C ALA A 194 -1.14 -7.97 -16.72
N GLN A 195 -0.49 -8.84 -17.51
CA GLN A 195 -0.73 -10.29 -17.44
C GLN A 195 -0.29 -10.93 -16.11
N VAL A 196 0.77 -10.44 -15.48
CA VAL A 196 1.24 -10.92 -14.17
C VAL A 196 0.28 -10.47 -13.07
N MET A 197 -0.22 -9.24 -13.16
CA MET A 197 -1.18 -8.71 -12.19
C MET A 197 -2.55 -9.40 -12.29
N GLU A 198 -3.04 -9.62 -13.51
CA GLU A 198 -4.26 -10.42 -13.73
C GLU A 198 -4.12 -11.83 -13.15
N LEU A 199 -2.96 -12.49 -13.39
CA LEU A 199 -2.67 -13.80 -12.83
C LEU A 199 -2.69 -13.79 -11.30
N LEU A 200 -2.07 -12.80 -10.65
CA LEU A 200 -2.07 -12.67 -9.19
C LEU A 200 -3.49 -12.47 -8.65
N ALA A 201 -4.29 -11.61 -9.30
CA ALA A 201 -5.68 -11.37 -8.90
C ALA A 201 -6.56 -12.63 -9.07
N ASP A 202 -6.37 -13.39 -10.15
CA ASP A 202 -7.08 -14.67 -10.36
C ASP A 202 -6.76 -15.68 -9.27
N LEU A 203 -5.45 -15.82 -8.96
CA LEU A 203 -4.97 -16.74 -7.93
C LEU A 203 -5.42 -16.31 -6.52
N GLN A 204 -5.40 -15.01 -6.22
CA GLN A 204 -5.89 -14.47 -4.96
C GLN A 204 -7.37 -14.83 -4.74
N ARG A 205 -8.21 -14.66 -5.77
CA ARG A 205 -9.63 -15.03 -5.72
C ARG A 205 -9.87 -16.53 -5.60
N GLU A 206 -9.09 -17.35 -6.36
CA GLU A 206 -9.19 -18.81 -6.34
C GLU A 206 -8.87 -19.38 -4.96
N TYR A 207 -7.77 -18.92 -4.35
CA TYR A 207 -7.31 -19.42 -3.04
C TYR A 207 -7.90 -18.67 -1.84
N ARG A 208 -8.59 -17.54 -2.07
CA ARG A 208 -9.09 -16.62 -1.00
C ARG A 208 -8.00 -16.23 -0.01
N MET A 209 -6.77 -16.11 -0.49
CA MET A 209 -5.64 -15.68 0.33
C MET A 209 -5.65 -14.15 0.50
N GLY A 210 -5.09 -13.65 1.60
CA GLY A 210 -4.75 -12.25 1.73
C GLY A 210 -3.58 -11.91 0.81
N LEU A 211 -3.61 -10.74 0.17
CA LEU A 211 -2.52 -10.25 -0.68
C LEU A 211 -2.08 -8.86 -0.24
N ILE A 212 -0.80 -8.69 0.10
CA ILE A 212 -0.18 -7.37 0.24
C ILE A 212 0.60 -7.10 -1.04
N LEU A 213 0.18 -6.11 -1.80
CA LEU A 213 0.82 -5.69 -3.04
C LEU A 213 1.61 -4.41 -2.82
N ILE A 214 2.93 -4.51 -2.76
CA ILE A 214 3.81 -3.34 -2.73
C ILE A 214 4.13 -2.94 -4.15
N THR A 215 3.83 -1.71 -4.52
CA THR A 215 4.13 -1.17 -5.84
C THR A 215 4.23 0.35 -5.80
N HIS A 216 4.77 0.93 -6.84
CA HIS A 216 4.75 2.38 -7.10
C HIS A 216 3.83 2.72 -8.29
N ASP A 217 3.24 1.71 -8.93
CA ASP A 217 2.36 1.90 -10.10
C ASP A 217 0.89 1.97 -9.66
N LEU A 218 0.39 3.19 -9.54
CA LEU A 218 -0.99 3.48 -9.19
C LEU A 218 -1.98 2.97 -10.25
N GLY A 219 -1.61 2.97 -11.55
CA GLY A 219 -2.50 2.51 -12.61
C GLY A 219 -2.91 1.04 -12.46
N VAL A 220 -1.96 0.21 -12.01
CA VAL A 220 -2.20 -1.23 -11.79
C VAL A 220 -3.03 -1.50 -10.54
N VAL A 221 -2.85 -0.69 -9.50
CA VAL A 221 -3.51 -0.87 -8.20
C VAL A 221 -5.02 -0.68 -8.29
N ALA A 222 -5.47 0.25 -9.16
CA ALA A 222 -6.88 0.57 -9.32
C ALA A 222 -7.76 -0.64 -9.66
N ASP A 223 -7.21 -1.61 -10.40
CA ASP A 223 -7.95 -2.77 -10.92
C ASP A 223 -7.88 -4.00 -10.00
N VAL A 224 -6.88 -4.06 -9.09
CA VAL A 224 -6.59 -5.31 -8.35
C VAL A 224 -6.69 -5.19 -6.84
N ALA A 225 -6.63 -3.98 -6.28
CA ALA A 225 -6.66 -3.79 -4.84
C ALA A 225 -8.06 -3.43 -4.32
N ASP A 226 -8.36 -3.88 -3.11
CA ASP A 226 -9.57 -3.49 -2.37
C ASP A 226 -9.32 -2.19 -1.60
N ARG A 227 -8.15 -2.09 -0.97
CA ARG A 227 -7.71 -0.94 -0.17
C ARG A 227 -6.28 -0.55 -0.49
N ILE A 228 -5.97 0.70 -0.19
CA ILE A 228 -4.64 1.28 -0.36
C ILE A 228 -4.16 1.89 0.96
N ALA A 229 -2.93 1.57 1.33
CA ALA A 229 -2.17 2.23 2.37
C ALA A 229 -1.01 3.01 1.74
N VAL A 230 -1.03 4.34 1.87
CA VAL A 230 0.02 5.22 1.32
C VAL A 230 1.08 5.46 2.37
N MET A 231 2.33 5.13 2.05
CA MET A 231 3.49 5.30 2.93
C MET A 231 4.36 6.48 2.54
N TYR A 232 4.74 7.27 3.55
CA TYR A 232 5.73 8.35 3.42
C TYR A 232 6.62 8.41 4.65
N ALA A 233 7.94 8.44 4.46
CA ALA A 233 8.93 8.55 5.55
C ALA A 233 8.73 7.55 6.70
N GLY A 234 8.46 6.29 6.39
CA GLY A 234 8.27 5.22 7.37
C GLY A 234 6.94 5.27 8.14
N ARG A 235 5.93 5.97 7.62
CA ARG A 235 4.58 6.09 8.22
C ARG A 235 3.50 5.86 7.18
N ILE A 236 2.33 5.38 7.63
CA ILE A 236 1.12 5.45 6.82
C ILE A 236 0.59 6.88 6.93
N VAL A 237 0.41 7.54 5.78
CA VAL A 237 -0.13 8.90 5.70
C VAL A 237 -1.58 8.94 5.26
N GLU A 238 -2.03 7.90 4.56
CA GLU A 238 -3.43 7.72 4.18
C GLU A 238 -3.73 6.24 4.01
N ASN A 239 -4.94 5.81 4.42
CA ASN A 239 -5.47 4.48 4.19
C ASN A 239 -6.95 4.60 3.83
N ALA A 240 -7.34 4.01 2.69
CA ALA A 240 -8.72 4.10 2.22
C ALA A 240 -9.06 2.95 1.25
N PRO A 241 -10.36 2.65 1.05
CA PRO A 241 -10.82 1.87 -0.08
C PRO A 241 -10.35 2.50 -1.40
N VAL A 242 -9.98 1.66 -2.38
CA VAL A 242 -9.43 2.12 -3.66
C VAL A 242 -10.28 3.23 -4.29
N LYS A 243 -11.57 3.00 -4.44
CA LYS A 243 -12.49 3.95 -5.10
C LYS A 243 -12.50 5.31 -4.41
N GLU A 244 -12.48 5.33 -3.08
CA GLU A 244 -12.50 6.57 -2.31
C GLU A 244 -11.18 7.31 -2.40
N LEU A 245 -10.05 6.61 -2.34
CA LEU A 245 -8.73 7.22 -2.44
C LEU A 245 -8.51 7.88 -3.82
N TYR A 246 -8.97 7.24 -4.90
CA TYR A 246 -8.86 7.83 -6.25
C TYR A 246 -9.84 8.98 -6.47
N ALA A 247 -11.06 8.89 -5.91
CA ALA A 247 -12.06 9.94 -6.06
C ALA A 247 -11.77 11.16 -5.19
N THR A 248 -11.36 10.94 -3.94
CA THR A 248 -11.25 11.98 -2.91
C THR A 248 -10.05 11.73 -1.99
N PRO A 249 -8.79 11.90 -2.49
CA PRO A 249 -7.61 11.76 -1.64
C PRO A 249 -7.63 12.80 -0.51
N ALA A 250 -7.39 12.34 0.73
CA ALA A 250 -7.46 13.16 1.92
C ALA A 250 -6.08 13.68 2.39
N HIS A 251 -4.99 13.24 1.76
CA HIS A 251 -3.64 13.70 2.07
C HIS A 251 -2.99 14.36 0.85
N PRO A 252 -2.36 15.55 0.98
CA PRO A 252 -1.73 16.25 -0.16
C PRO A 252 -0.64 15.45 -0.89
N TYR A 253 0.04 14.54 -0.20
CA TYR A 253 0.99 13.63 -0.83
C TYR A 253 0.30 12.63 -1.76
N THR A 254 -0.81 12.03 -1.32
CA THR A 254 -1.62 11.11 -2.14
C THR A 254 -2.17 11.83 -3.37
N GLN A 255 -2.68 13.04 -3.20
CA GLN A 255 -3.11 13.88 -4.31
C GLN A 255 -1.98 14.09 -5.32
N GLY A 256 -0.78 14.47 -4.85
CA GLY A 256 0.39 14.64 -5.72
C GLY A 256 0.82 13.37 -6.44
N LEU A 257 0.68 12.19 -5.81
CA LEU A 257 0.94 10.90 -6.46
C LEU A 257 -0.08 10.62 -7.58
N LEU A 258 -1.36 10.88 -7.34
CA LEU A 258 -2.43 10.69 -8.34
C LEU A 258 -2.30 11.67 -9.52
N ASP A 259 -1.93 12.92 -9.25
CA ASP A 259 -1.72 13.95 -10.25
C ASP A 259 -0.48 13.67 -11.13
N SER A 260 0.45 12.83 -10.65
CA SER A 260 1.61 12.41 -11.42
C SER A 260 1.34 11.28 -12.42
N ILE A 261 0.14 10.68 -12.40
CA ILE A 261 -0.25 9.64 -13.36
C ILE A 261 -0.55 10.28 -14.72
N PRO A 262 0.09 9.82 -15.82
CA PRO A 262 -0.24 10.31 -17.15
C PRO A 262 -1.69 10.00 -17.52
N ARG A 263 -2.51 11.01 -17.77
CA ARG A 263 -3.89 10.83 -18.26
C ARG A 263 -3.89 10.84 -19.78
N LEU A 264 -4.52 9.83 -20.39
CA LEU A 264 -4.59 9.67 -21.84
C LEU A 264 -5.39 10.78 -22.54
N ASP A 265 -6.29 11.43 -21.83
CA ASP A 265 -7.18 12.51 -22.28
C ASP A 265 -6.52 13.90 -22.26
N GLN A 266 -5.40 14.08 -21.53
CA GLN A 266 -4.68 15.34 -21.38
C GLN A 266 -3.39 15.39 -22.23
N LYS A 267 -3.51 15.22 -23.54
CA LYS A 267 -2.38 15.35 -24.46
C LYS A 267 -1.83 16.79 -24.44
N GLY A 268 -0.62 16.96 -23.86
CA GLY A 268 0.11 18.23 -23.84
C GLY A 268 0.11 18.99 -22.52
N SER A 269 -0.53 18.47 -21.47
CA SER A 269 -0.33 19.01 -20.11
C SER A 269 1.03 18.58 -19.56
N GLU A 270 1.74 19.49 -18.88
CA GLU A 270 2.94 19.13 -18.11
C GLU A 270 2.54 18.14 -17.01
N LEU A 271 3.27 17.02 -16.92
CA LEU A 271 3.08 16.05 -15.84
C LEU A 271 3.40 16.74 -14.50
N TYR A 272 2.46 16.68 -13.58
CA TYR A 272 2.69 17.17 -12.24
C TYR A 272 3.72 16.25 -11.55
N ALA A 273 4.80 16.84 -11.06
CA ALA A 273 5.78 16.13 -10.25
C ALA A 273 5.82 16.72 -8.84
N ILE A 274 5.77 15.87 -7.83
CA ILE A 274 5.93 16.31 -6.44
C ILE A 274 7.30 16.95 -6.29
N ARG A 275 7.34 18.25 -5.98
CA ARG A 275 8.59 19.04 -5.91
C ARG A 275 9.46 18.59 -4.75
N GLY A 276 10.78 18.65 -4.96
CA GLY A 276 11.78 18.33 -3.93
C GLY A 276 12.07 16.84 -3.80
N LEU A 277 13.01 16.49 -2.93
CA LEU A 277 13.44 15.11 -2.67
C LEU A 277 12.70 14.53 -1.45
N PRO A 278 12.48 13.21 -1.41
CA PRO A 278 12.04 12.54 -0.19
C PRO A 278 12.96 12.84 1.00
N PRO A 279 12.43 12.86 2.23
CA PRO A 279 13.23 13.20 3.40
C PRO A 279 14.31 12.16 3.65
N ASN A 280 15.44 12.62 4.17
CA ASN A 280 16.47 11.72 4.65
C ASN A 280 16.03 11.07 5.96
N LEU A 281 15.94 9.74 5.98
CA LEU A 281 15.49 8.99 7.15
C LEU A 281 16.47 9.01 8.34
N LEU A 282 17.70 9.53 8.15
CA LEU A 282 18.61 9.88 9.24
C LEU A 282 18.19 11.17 9.97
N ARG A 283 17.48 12.08 9.27
CA ARG A 283 17.07 13.39 9.78
C ARG A 283 15.68 13.71 9.25
N ILE A 284 14.68 12.99 9.76
CA ILE A 284 13.28 13.24 9.42
C ILE A 284 12.91 14.62 9.96
N PRO A 285 12.27 15.50 9.16
CA PRO A 285 11.80 16.80 9.63
C PRO A 285 10.86 16.67 10.83
N ASP A 286 10.90 17.64 11.75
CA ASP A 286 9.93 17.77 12.83
C ASP A 286 8.52 18.00 12.28
N GLY A 287 7.50 17.71 13.06
CA GLY A 287 6.11 17.83 12.63
C GLY A 287 5.73 16.82 11.52
N CYS A 288 4.92 17.27 10.55
CA CYS A 288 4.53 16.46 9.41
C CYS A 288 5.75 16.19 8.49
N PRO A 289 6.17 14.94 8.25
CA PRO A 289 7.34 14.66 7.41
C PRO A 289 7.21 15.18 5.97
N PHE A 290 5.99 15.38 5.48
CA PHE A 290 5.72 15.89 4.14
C PHE A 290 5.75 17.43 4.06
N HIS A 291 5.78 18.17 5.20
CA HIS A 291 5.67 19.62 5.18
C HIS A 291 6.67 20.35 4.25
N PRO A 292 7.93 19.90 4.04
CA PRO A 292 8.85 20.59 3.15
C PRO A 292 8.46 20.54 1.66
N ARG A 293 7.59 19.60 1.29
CA ARG A 293 7.13 19.36 -0.08
C ARG A 293 5.64 19.68 -0.25
N CYS A 294 4.94 19.96 0.85
CA CYS A 294 3.50 20.15 0.86
C CYS A 294 3.12 21.53 0.30
N PRO A 295 2.30 21.63 -0.75
CA PRO A 295 1.83 22.90 -1.28
C PRO A 295 0.90 23.65 -0.32
N ARG A 296 0.37 22.96 0.72
CA ARG A 296 -0.57 23.47 1.72
C ARG A 296 0.05 23.58 3.11
N VAL A 297 1.39 23.67 3.20
CA VAL A 297 2.08 23.73 4.49
C VAL A 297 1.66 24.96 5.31
N ARG A 298 1.39 24.74 6.60
CA ARG A 298 1.13 25.80 7.60
C ARG A 298 2.06 25.61 8.79
N ASP A 299 2.13 26.58 9.70
CA ASP A 299 3.09 26.57 10.81
C ASP A 299 2.93 25.34 11.71
N VAL A 300 1.72 24.92 12.03
CA VAL A 300 1.45 23.68 12.79
C VAL A 300 2.07 22.44 12.14
N CYS A 301 2.12 22.37 10.81
CA CYS A 301 2.72 21.24 10.11
C CYS A 301 4.24 21.13 10.32
N ARG A 302 4.89 22.23 10.74
CA ARG A 302 6.35 22.26 10.99
C ARG A 302 6.72 21.79 12.38
N THR A 303 5.80 21.86 13.33
CA THR A 303 6.04 21.62 14.75
C THR A 303 5.29 20.42 15.30
N GLU A 304 4.12 20.11 14.75
CA GLU A 304 3.27 19.04 15.25
C GLU A 304 3.11 17.91 14.23
N LEU A 305 3.33 16.68 14.70
CA LEU A 305 3.10 15.49 13.90
C LEU A 305 1.60 15.20 13.86
N PRO A 306 0.94 15.19 12.68
CA PRO A 306 -0.47 14.87 12.61
C PRO A 306 -0.71 13.40 13.02
N PRO A 307 -1.68 13.14 13.91
CA PRO A 307 -2.16 11.78 14.14
C PRO A 307 -2.90 11.28 12.89
N LEU A 308 -3.21 9.98 12.87
CA LEU A 308 -4.10 9.43 11.86
C LEU A 308 -5.55 9.79 12.26
N TYR A 309 -6.19 10.67 11.51
CA TYR A 309 -7.58 11.04 11.70
C TYR A 309 -8.50 10.08 10.93
N ALA A 310 -9.61 9.66 11.53
CA ALA A 310 -10.68 8.98 10.81
C ALA A 310 -11.28 9.94 9.76
N VAL A 311 -11.37 9.49 8.52
CA VAL A 311 -12.00 10.25 7.43
C VAL A 311 -13.39 9.67 7.20
N SER A 312 -14.40 10.33 7.75
CA SER A 312 -15.80 10.01 7.45
C SER A 312 -16.19 10.64 6.12
N PRO A 313 -16.92 9.95 5.23
CA PRO A 313 -17.60 10.62 4.13
C PRO A 313 -18.59 11.59 4.78
N GLU A 314 -18.31 12.90 4.74
CA GLU A 314 -19.34 13.89 5.06
C GLU A 314 -20.46 13.64 4.04
N VAL A 315 -21.62 13.22 4.53
CA VAL A 315 -22.87 13.34 3.79
C VAL A 315 -22.98 14.84 3.50
N THR A 316 -22.71 15.25 2.27
CA THR A 316 -23.08 16.55 1.80
C THR A 316 -24.60 16.59 1.83
N THR A 317 -25.17 16.93 2.97
CA THR A 317 -26.55 17.39 3.03
C THR A 317 -26.54 18.69 2.23
N ASP A 318 -27.05 18.59 1.01
CA ASP A 318 -27.37 19.73 0.16
C ASP A 318 -28.26 20.66 1.03
N PRO A 319 -27.82 21.87 1.41
CA PRO A 319 -28.63 22.78 2.21
C PRO A 319 -29.84 23.31 1.44
N GLY A 320 -30.07 22.86 0.19
CA GLY A 320 -31.18 23.23 -0.67
C GLY A 320 -32.42 22.34 -0.59
N ALA A 321 -32.38 21.16 0.09
CA ALA A 321 -33.51 20.21 0.04
C ALA A 321 -34.59 20.41 1.13
N GLU A 322 -34.43 21.35 2.06
CA GLU A 322 -35.42 21.62 3.12
C GLU A 322 -36.21 22.96 2.97
N ALA A 323 -36.10 23.65 1.81
CA ALA A 323 -36.74 24.96 1.64
C ALA A 323 -38.07 24.93 0.85
N ASP A 324 -38.64 23.82 0.44
CA ASP A 324 -39.86 23.75 -0.38
C ASP A 324 -41.11 23.26 0.37
N ALA A 325 -41.16 23.38 1.70
CA ALA A 325 -42.38 23.02 2.44
C ALA A 325 -42.77 24.05 3.51
N ALA A 326 -42.82 25.35 3.23
CA ALA A 326 -43.57 26.33 4.04
C ALA A 326 -43.87 27.59 3.26
N GLY A 327 -45.10 27.68 2.76
CA GLY A 327 -45.95 28.84 2.81
C GLY A 327 -45.57 30.08 2.01
N ALA A 328 -46.32 30.29 0.94
CA ALA A 328 -46.60 31.59 0.39
C ALA A 328 -47.09 32.57 1.47
N ASP A 329 -46.54 33.78 1.49
CA ASP A 329 -47.21 35.05 1.43
C ASP A 329 -46.30 36.20 1.90
N ALA A 330 -46.29 37.23 1.11
CA ALA A 330 -46.20 38.65 1.40
C ALA A 330 -45.09 39.42 0.65
N ALA A 331 -45.60 40.24 -0.20
CA ALA A 331 -44.96 41.27 -1.02
C ALA A 331 -44.25 42.38 -0.21
N GLY A 332 -43.26 43.01 -0.85
CA GLY A 332 -42.99 44.42 -0.54
C GLY A 332 -41.55 44.90 -0.70
N SER A 333 -41.32 45.59 -1.82
CA SER A 333 -40.53 46.82 -2.03
C SER A 333 -39.00 46.87 -1.90
N ASP A 334 -38.43 47.12 -3.04
CA ASP A 334 -37.35 48.10 -3.41
C ASP A 334 -36.22 48.46 -2.43
N ALA A 335 -35.00 48.23 -2.86
CA ALA A 335 -33.99 49.29 -2.98
C ALA A 335 -32.72 48.82 -3.71
N VAL A 336 -32.38 49.59 -4.72
CA VAL A 336 -31.16 49.58 -5.52
C VAL A 336 -29.97 50.07 -4.69
N GLY A 337 -28.82 49.45 -4.84
CA GLY A 337 -27.54 49.96 -4.29
C GLY A 337 -26.34 49.20 -4.90
N SER A 338 -25.68 49.89 -5.80
CA SER A 338 -24.52 49.52 -6.59
C SER A 338 -23.22 49.48 -5.79
N ASP A 339 -22.27 48.75 -6.39
CA ASP A 339 -20.81 48.96 -6.46
C ASP A 339 -19.90 48.30 -5.43
N ALA A 340 -19.02 47.61 -6.01
CA ALA A 340 -17.55 47.61 -5.88
C ALA A 340 -16.95 46.22 -5.60
N VAL A 341 -16.39 45.70 -6.71
CA VAL A 341 -15.38 44.64 -6.71
C VAL A 341 -14.08 45.16 -6.11
N GLY A 342 -13.58 44.49 -5.10
CA GLY A 342 -12.22 44.67 -4.57
C GLY A 342 -11.62 43.29 -4.29
N PRO A 343 -10.29 43.11 -4.59
CA PRO A 343 -9.71 41.79 -4.64
C PRO A 343 -9.33 41.20 -3.28
N ASP A 344 -9.52 39.93 -3.16
CA ASP A 344 -8.79 38.97 -2.36
C ASP A 344 -8.06 39.42 -1.09
N ALA A 345 -8.71 39.25 0.03
CA ALA A 345 -8.05 39.08 1.31
C ALA A 345 -8.17 37.63 1.74
N VAL A 346 -7.14 36.85 1.44
CA VAL A 346 -6.92 35.52 2.06
C VAL A 346 -6.74 35.80 3.56
N SER A 347 -7.69 35.38 4.37
CA SER A 347 -7.64 35.48 5.83
C SER A 347 -6.54 34.54 6.36
N PRO A 348 -5.53 35.01 7.10
CA PRO A 348 -4.43 34.17 7.60
C PRO A 348 -4.76 33.38 8.87
N ASP A 349 -5.98 33.49 9.40
CA ASP A 349 -6.36 32.94 10.72
C ASP A 349 -7.54 31.93 10.62
N ALA A 350 -7.33 30.82 9.96
CA ALA A 350 -8.10 29.62 10.30
C ALA A 350 -7.31 28.87 11.39
N ALA A 351 -7.76 28.97 12.63
CA ALA A 351 -7.26 28.20 13.75
C ALA A 351 -7.30 26.70 13.40
N PRO A 352 -6.33 25.87 13.84
CA PRO A 352 -6.45 24.43 13.73
C PRO A 352 -7.80 24.02 14.33
N LEU A 353 -8.45 23.04 13.70
CA LEU A 353 -9.75 22.54 14.15
C LEU A 353 -9.64 21.99 15.59
N ALA A 354 -9.67 22.91 16.57
CA ALA A 354 -9.91 22.61 17.96
C ALA A 354 -11.38 22.22 18.09
N GLY A 355 -11.66 20.91 18.01
CA GLY A 355 -13.02 20.42 18.15
C GLY A 355 -13.34 19.13 17.39
N ALA A 356 -12.43 18.57 16.60
CA ALA A 356 -12.57 17.17 16.22
C ALA A 356 -12.21 16.34 17.46
N ASP A 357 -13.14 15.51 17.90
CA ASP A 357 -12.93 14.59 19.02
C ASP A 357 -11.74 13.69 18.70
N VAL A 358 -10.56 14.01 19.25
CA VAL A 358 -9.25 13.40 18.95
C VAL A 358 -9.13 12.03 19.65
N THR A 359 -10.24 11.49 20.18
CA THR A 359 -10.23 10.40 21.14
C THR A 359 -10.24 9.01 20.54
N GLU A 360 -10.45 8.82 19.23
CA GLU A 360 -10.36 7.49 18.63
C GLU A 360 -9.30 7.44 17.53
N VAL A 361 -8.19 6.76 17.80
CA VAL A 361 -7.29 6.30 16.74
C VAL A 361 -8.12 5.39 15.82
N PRO A 362 -8.22 5.69 14.50
CA PRO A 362 -9.03 4.89 13.59
C PRO A 362 -8.66 3.42 13.72
N ALA A 363 -9.67 2.55 13.72
CA ALA A 363 -9.41 1.12 13.74
C ALA A 363 -8.55 0.75 12.53
N VAL A 364 -7.64 -0.19 12.73
CA VAL A 364 -6.75 -0.66 11.65
C VAL A 364 -7.63 -1.14 10.49
N GLY A 365 -7.54 -0.45 9.35
CA GLY A 365 -8.35 -0.73 8.16
C GLY A 365 -9.44 0.31 7.86
N GLU A 366 -9.77 1.22 8.77
CA GLU A 366 -10.68 2.32 8.49
C GLU A 366 -10.02 3.39 7.62
N ARG A 367 -10.85 4.12 6.86
CA ARG A 367 -10.38 5.27 6.09
C ARG A 367 -9.78 6.31 7.02
N SER A 368 -8.53 6.69 6.74
CA SER A 368 -7.81 7.60 7.63
C SER A 368 -6.77 8.43 6.88
N SER A 369 -6.47 9.63 7.39
CA SER A 369 -5.45 10.53 6.86
C SER A 369 -4.63 11.17 7.98
N ALA A 370 -3.30 11.21 7.82
CA ALA A 370 -2.37 11.90 8.70
C ALA A 370 -2.10 13.34 8.21
N CYS A 371 -3.15 14.14 8.05
CA CYS A 371 -3.08 15.54 7.67
C CYS A 371 -3.94 16.39 8.59
N HIS A 372 -3.38 17.47 9.19
CA HIS A 372 -4.13 18.42 10.01
C HIS A 372 -5.29 19.09 9.26
N PHE A 373 -5.21 19.15 7.93
CA PHE A 373 -6.16 19.85 7.05
C PHE A 373 -6.80 18.92 6.03
N TRP A 374 -7.03 17.65 6.41
CA TRP A 374 -7.60 16.65 5.50
C TRP A 374 -8.98 17.03 4.94
N LYS A 375 -9.83 17.73 5.71
CA LYS A 375 -11.13 18.21 5.26
C LYS A 375 -11.00 19.21 4.10
N GLU A 376 -10.11 20.18 4.23
CA GLU A 376 -9.84 21.16 3.17
C GLU A 376 -9.25 20.49 1.91
N THR A 377 -8.49 19.41 2.09
CA THR A 377 -7.96 18.61 0.97
C THR A 377 -9.10 17.96 0.19
N LEU A 378 -10.10 17.42 0.88
CA LEU A 378 -11.31 16.86 0.26
C LEU A 378 -12.12 17.92 -0.49
N ASP A 379 -12.36 19.08 0.14
CA ASP A 379 -13.17 20.16 -0.44
C ASP A 379 -12.58 20.69 -1.76
N ASP A 380 -11.27 20.78 -1.86
CA ASP A 380 -10.61 21.24 -3.08
C ASP A 380 -10.70 20.21 -4.22
N VAL A 381 -10.67 18.92 -3.92
CA VAL A 381 -10.87 17.86 -4.93
C VAL A 381 -12.28 17.98 -5.52
N HIS A 382 -13.28 18.20 -4.70
CA HIS A 382 -14.68 18.39 -5.18
C HIS A 382 -14.84 19.62 -6.08
N ARG A 383 -14.15 20.74 -5.78
CA ARG A 383 -14.20 21.97 -6.61
C ARG A 383 -13.54 21.83 -8.00
N HIS A 384 -12.60 20.92 -8.16
CA HIS A 384 -11.93 20.70 -9.44
C HIS A 384 -12.57 19.58 -10.29
N SER A 385 -13.53 18.85 -9.72
CA SER A 385 -14.27 17.75 -10.39
C SER A 385 -15.64 18.18 -10.90
N SER A 386 -16.08 19.39 -10.58
CA SER A 386 -17.31 20.05 -11.07
C SER A 386 -16.97 21.11 -12.13
#